data_e598b90029df1a48a30e26d64a4bf125
#
_entry.id   e598b90029df1a48a30e26d64a4bf125
#
_cell.length_a   1.000
_cell.length_b   1.000
_cell.length_c   1.000
_cell.angle_alpha   90.00
_cell.angle_beta   90.00
_cell.angle_gamma   90.00
#
_symmetry.space_group_name_H-M   'P 1'
#
loop_
_entity.id
_entity.type
_entity.pdbx_description
1 polymer ?
#
loop_
_entity_poly.entity_id
_entity_poly.type
_entity_poly.pdbx_seq_one_letter_code
_entity_poly.pdbx_strand_id
1 'polypeptide(L)'
;MAGELGALIPFLPFFHRYVSCALGCPYEGKVSPAKVAEVAKKLYSMGCYEISLGDTIGVGTPGLMKDMLTAVMREVPVAALAVHCHDTYGQALANTLVALQVMCPIC
;
A
#
# COMPACT_ATOMS: atom_id res chain seq x y z
N MET A 1 -10.20 -6.25 7.51
CA MET A 1 -9.24 -5.54 6.67
C MET A 1 -8.56 -4.44 7.47
N ALA A 2 -7.29 -4.23 7.24
CA ALA A 2 -6.53 -3.22 7.98
C ALA A 2 -7.09 -1.81 7.84
N GLY A 3 -7.71 -1.50 6.70
CA GLY A 3 -8.32 -0.20 6.47
C GLY A 3 -9.40 0.20 7.47
N GLU A 4 -10.06 -0.77 8.06
CA GLU A 4 -11.11 -0.52 9.04
C GLU A 4 -10.58 0.03 10.35
N LEU A 5 -9.33 -0.31 10.70
CA LEU A 5 -8.70 0.19 11.92
C LEU A 5 -8.52 1.70 11.89
N GLY A 6 -8.29 2.28 10.72
CA GLY A 6 -8.19 3.72 10.56
C GLY A 6 -9.48 4.45 10.95
N ALA A 7 -10.64 3.83 10.70
CA ALA A 7 -11.92 4.42 11.02
C ALA A 7 -12.21 4.48 12.53
N LEU A 8 -11.51 3.68 13.34
CA LEU A 8 -11.71 3.64 14.78
C LEU A 8 -11.07 4.82 15.52
N ILE A 9 -10.24 5.62 14.84
CA ILE A 9 -9.54 6.74 15.46
C ILE A 9 -9.72 8.01 14.61
N PRO A 10 -10.98 8.47 14.41
CA PRO A 10 -11.24 9.58 13.49
C PRO A 10 -10.83 10.94 14.03
N PHE A 11 -10.52 11.07 15.32
CA PHE A 11 -10.18 12.35 15.91
C PHE A 11 -8.70 12.72 15.83
N LEU A 12 -7.84 11.79 15.46
CA LEU A 12 -6.41 12.06 15.39
C LEU A 12 -6.10 12.77 14.06
N PRO A 13 -5.75 14.07 14.09
CA PRO A 13 -5.59 14.85 12.85
C PRO A 13 -4.35 14.43 12.04
N PHE A 14 -3.36 13.82 12.68
CA PHE A 14 -2.13 13.40 12.05
C PHE A 14 -1.90 11.92 12.34
N PHE A 15 -2.58 11.05 11.61
CA PHE A 15 -2.37 9.64 11.81
C PHE A 15 -1.96 8.93 10.52
N HIS A 16 -1.20 7.89 10.73
CA HIS A 16 -0.62 7.03 9.73
C HIS A 16 -1.37 5.71 9.77
N ARG A 17 -1.66 5.15 8.63
CA ARG A 17 -2.38 3.87 8.55
C ARG A 17 -1.72 2.94 7.57
N TYR A 18 -1.88 1.65 7.83
CA TYR A 18 -1.38 0.58 6.98
C TYR A 18 -2.52 -0.05 6.20
N VAL A 19 -2.27 -0.36 4.94
CA VAL A 19 -3.09 -1.29 4.17
C VAL A 19 -2.33 -2.60 4.13
N SER A 20 -2.73 -3.57 4.92
CA SER A 20 -2.09 -4.87 4.99
C SER A 20 -2.50 -5.76 3.83
N CYS A 21 -1.67 -6.75 3.48
CA CYS A 21 -1.93 -7.72 2.42
C CYS A 21 -2.16 -7.07 1.06
N ALA A 22 -1.44 -5.98 0.77
CA ALA A 22 -1.63 -5.23 -0.47
C ALA A 22 -1.24 -6.02 -1.72
N LEU A 23 -0.34 -6.98 -1.62
CA LEU A 23 0.13 -7.81 -2.74
C LEU A 23 -0.29 -9.27 -2.63
N GLY A 24 -0.92 -9.66 -1.54
CA GLY A 24 -1.42 -11.01 -1.34
C GLY A 24 -1.89 -11.21 0.09
N CYS A 25 -2.87 -12.05 0.26
CA CYS A 25 -3.48 -12.33 1.55
C CYS A 25 -3.43 -13.83 1.86
N PRO A 26 -3.05 -14.25 3.09
CA PRO A 26 -3.02 -15.67 3.43
C PRO A 26 -4.40 -16.33 3.41
N TYR A 27 -5.46 -15.53 3.52
CA TYR A 27 -6.83 -16.04 3.53
C TYR A 27 -7.53 -15.91 2.17
N GLU A 28 -7.32 -14.80 1.47
CA GLU A 28 -8.00 -14.52 0.21
C GLU A 28 -7.14 -14.85 -1.02
N GLY A 29 -5.84 -15.10 -0.85
CA GLY A 29 -4.91 -15.32 -1.94
C GLY A 29 -4.57 -14.02 -2.66
N LYS A 30 -4.81 -13.96 -3.97
CA LYS A 30 -4.52 -12.77 -4.77
C LYS A 30 -5.44 -11.61 -4.38
N VAL A 31 -4.84 -10.44 -4.27
CA VAL A 31 -5.57 -9.19 -3.97
C VAL A 31 -5.46 -8.28 -5.19
N SER A 32 -6.59 -7.80 -5.69
CA SER A 32 -6.57 -6.95 -6.89
C SER A 32 -6.03 -5.56 -6.58
N PRO A 33 -5.26 -4.95 -7.50
CA PRO A 33 -4.82 -3.56 -7.34
C PRO A 33 -5.98 -2.57 -7.15
N ALA A 34 -7.10 -2.81 -7.80
CA ALA A 34 -8.28 -1.95 -7.66
C ALA A 34 -8.84 -1.95 -6.25
N LYS A 35 -8.82 -3.11 -5.58
CA LYS A 35 -9.27 -3.23 -4.19
C LYS A 35 -8.37 -2.44 -3.24
N VAL A 36 -7.07 -2.55 -3.44
CA VAL A 36 -6.08 -1.80 -2.65
C VAL A 36 -6.28 -0.30 -2.85
N ALA A 37 -6.47 0.12 -4.08
CA ALA A 37 -6.73 1.53 -4.39
C ALA A 37 -8.00 2.05 -3.73
N GLU A 38 -9.05 1.25 -3.69
CA GLU A 38 -10.31 1.60 -3.04
C GLU A 38 -10.12 1.83 -1.54
N VAL A 39 -9.43 0.91 -0.86
CA VAL A 39 -9.15 1.03 0.57
C VAL A 39 -8.26 2.23 0.85
N ALA A 40 -7.21 2.43 0.08
CA ALA A 40 -6.30 3.55 0.23
C ALA A 40 -7.03 4.89 0.06
N LYS A 41 -7.90 4.98 -0.94
CA LYS A 41 -8.71 6.17 -1.17
C LYS A 41 -9.60 6.48 0.02
N LYS A 42 -10.25 5.48 0.60
CA LYS A 42 -11.08 5.66 1.79
C LYS A 42 -10.27 6.20 2.96
N LEU A 43 -9.11 5.63 3.22
CA LEU A 43 -8.26 6.09 4.30
C LEU A 43 -7.79 7.52 4.08
N TYR A 44 -7.43 7.86 2.86
CA TYR A 44 -6.99 9.21 2.54
C TYR A 44 -8.14 10.23 2.73
N SER A 45 -9.34 9.89 2.30
CA SER A 45 -10.51 10.78 2.50
C SER A 45 -10.92 10.90 3.97
N MET A 46 -10.54 9.97 4.83
CA MET A 46 -10.78 10.06 6.28
C MET A 46 -9.71 10.90 7.01
N GLY A 47 -8.76 11.49 6.31
CA GLY A 47 -7.78 12.38 6.88
C GLY A 47 -6.43 11.75 7.23
N CYS A 48 -6.13 10.54 6.76
CA CYS A 48 -4.80 9.96 6.94
C CYS A 48 -3.78 10.76 6.15
N TYR A 49 -2.72 11.22 6.80
CA TYR A 49 -1.67 11.96 6.12
C TYR A 49 -0.68 11.03 5.40
N GLU A 50 -0.58 9.79 5.85
CA GLU A 50 0.29 8.79 5.23
C GLU A 50 -0.38 7.42 5.25
N ILE A 51 -0.33 6.74 4.12
CA ILE A 51 -0.88 5.39 3.95
C ILE A 51 0.26 4.49 3.54
N SER A 52 0.59 3.53 4.39
CA SER A 52 1.65 2.56 4.14
C SER A 52 1.05 1.29 3.55
N LEU A 53 1.49 0.94 2.35
CA LEU A 53 1.03 -0.23 1.62
C LEU A 53 1.95 -1.41 1.93
N GLY A 54 1.42 -2.43 2.59
CA GLY A 54 2.21 -3.52 3.12
C GLY A 54 2.07 -4.83 2.36
N ASP A 55 3.20 -5.39 1.93
CA ASP A 55 3.28 -6.79 1.48
C ASP A 55 3.46 -7.67 2.72
N THR A 56 2.38 -7.89 3.43
CA THR A 56 2.39 -8.46 4.78
C THR A 56 3.02 -9.85 4.86
N ILE A 57 2.75 -10.68 3.87
CA ILE A 57 3.29 -12.06 3.86
C ILE A 57 4.48 -12.23 2.92
N GLY A 58 4.93 -11.15 2.30
CA GLY A 58 6.14 -11.15 1.48
C GLY A 58 6.02 -11.92 0.17
N VAL A 59 4.82 -12.02 -0.41
CA VAL A 59 4.57 -12.76 -1.63
C VAL A 59 4.58 -11.89 -2.89
N GLY A 60 4.73 -10.60 -2.74
CA GLY A 60 4.72 -9.68 -3.87
C GLY A 60 5.95 -9.79 -4.74
N THR A 61 5.78 -9.47 -6.01
CA THR A 61 6.87 -9.38 -6.99
C THR A 61 6.97 -7.94 -7.48
N PRO A 62 8.09 -7.55 -8.13
CA PRO A 62 8.21 -6.21 -8.71
C PRO A 62 7.07 -5.84 -9.65
N GLY A 63 6.60 -6.78 -10.49
CA GLY A 63 5.47 -6.53 -11.37
C GLY A 63 4.17 -6.27 -10.62
N LEU A 64 3.88 -7.06 -9.59
CA LEU A 64 2.71 -6.86 -8.74
C LEU A 64 2.79 -5.53 -7.98
N MET A 65 3.96 -5.17 -7.50
CA MET A 65 4.18 -3.88 -6.81
C MET A 65 3.88 -2.72 -7.75
N LYS A 66 4.39 -2.79 -8.98
CA LYS A 66 4.15 -1.75 -9.97
C LYS A 66 2.67 -1.60 -10.29
N ASP A 67 1.97 -2.70 -10.51
CA ASP A 67 0.54 -2.69 -10.83
C ASP A 67 -0.28 -2.10 -9.68
N MET A 68 0.02 -2.50 -8.46
CA MET A 68 -0.66 -2.01 -7.27
C MET A 68 -0.44 -0.50 -7.10
N LEU A 69 0.81 -0.04 -7.19
CA LEU A 69 1.13 1.37 -7.04
C LEU A 69 0.50 2.22 -8.15
N THR A 70 0.50 1.72 -9.38
CA THR A 70 -0.14 2.43 -10.49
C THR A 70 -1.62 2.66 -10.22
N ALA A 71 -2.31 1.66 -9.70
CA ALA A 71 -3.73 1.79 -9.36
C ALA A 71 -3.96 2.76 -8.19
N VAL A 72 -3.17 2.65 -7.13
CA VAL A 72 -3.31 3.49 -5.94
C VAL A 72 -3.00 4.95 -6.25
N MET A 73 -1.96 5.21 -7.04
CA MET A 73 -1.54 6.57 -7.38
C MET A 73 -2.56 7.34 -8.22
N ARG A 74 -3.53 6.66 -8.83
CA ARG A 74 -4.65 7.33 -9.49
C ARG A 74 -5.63 7.96 -8.51
N GLU A 75 -5.66 7.45 -7.27
CA GLU A 75 -6.65 7.84 -6.27
C GLU A 75 -6.04 8.60 -5.10
N VAL A 76 -4.76 8.44 -4.83
CA VAL A 76 -4.07 9.03 -3.68
C VAL A 76 -2.77 9.68 -4.15
N PRO A 77 -2.48 10.92 -3.70
CA PRO A 77 -1.21 11.57 -4.03
C PRO A 77 -0.01 10.75 -3.56
N VAL A 78 1.03 10.68 -4.37
CA VAL A 78 2.24 9.91 -4.05
C VAL A 78 2.89 10.38 -2.74
N ALA A 79 2.79 11.66 -2.42
CA ALA A 79 3.34 12.22 -1.18
C ALA A 79 2.70 11.63 0.09
N ALA A 80 1.50 11.06 -0.04
CA ALA A 80 0.80 10.42 1.08
C ALA A 80 1.02 8.90 1.13
N LEU A 81 1.85 8.35 0.25
CA LEU A 81 2.06 6.90 0.16
C LEU A 81 3.43 6.49 0.69
N ALA A 82 3.46 5.33 1.33
CA ALA A 82 4.68 4.64 1.72
C ALA A 82 4.51 3.16 1.41
N VAL A 83 5.61 2.43 1.29
CA VAL A 83 5.56 0.98 1.10
C VAL A 83 6.32 0.28 2.22
N HIS A 84 5.85 -0.91 2.56
CA HIS A 84 6.44 -1.76 3.58
C HIS A 84 6.49 -3.19 3.02
N CYS A 85 7.68 -3.69 2.78
CA CYS A 85 7.88 -4.97 2.13
C CYS A 85 8.54 -5.98 3.07
N HIS A 86 8.01 -7.20 3.09
CA HIS A 86 8.61 -8.31 3.82
C HIS A 86 9.43 -9.18 2.88
N ASP A 87 10.49 -9.77 3.40
CA ASP A 87 11.48 -10.51 2.62
C ASP A 87 11.29 -12.03 2.68
N THR A 88 10.07 -12.48 2.88
CA THR A 88 9.75 -13.91 3.03
C THR A 88 10.28 -14.74 1.88
N TYR A 89 10.16 -14.24 0.65
CA TYR A 89 10.65 -14.91 -0.55
C TYR A 89 11.82 -14.16 -1.21
N GLY A 90 12.50 -13.30 -0.46
CA GLY A 90 13.66 -12.59 -0.96
C GLY A 90 13.37 -11.46 -1.95
N GLN A 91 12.15 -10.94 -1.99
CA GLN A 91 11.73 -9.93 -2.96
C GLN A 91 11.61 -8.52 -2.39
N ALA A 92 11.85 -8.32 -1.09
CA ALA A 92 11.63 -7.02 -0.47
C ALA A 92 12.45 -5.91 -1.11
N LEU A 93 13.74 -6.13 -1.36
CA LEU A 93 14.60 -5.13 -1.99
C LEU A 93 14.17 -4.82 -3.42
N ALA A 94 13.84 -5.85 -4.20
CA ALA A 94 13.38 -5.67 -5.58
C ALA A 94 12.07 -4.89 -5.63
N ASN A 95 11.14 -5.21 -4.73
CA ASN A 95 9.85 -4.52 -4.64
C ASN A 95 10.04 -3.06 -4.23
N THR A 96 10.92 -2.81 -3.26
CA THR A 96 11.23 -1.45 -2.81
C THR A 96 11.87 -0.63 -3.92
N LEU A 97 12.79 -1.22 -4.70
CA LEU A 97 13.42 -0.53 -5.82
C LEU A 97 12.37 -0.11 -6.86
N VAL A 98 11.48 -1.02 -7.23
CA VAL A 98 10.41 -0.70 -8.18
C VAL A 98 9.49 0.39 -7.63
N ALA A 99 9.15 0.32 -6.34
CA ALA A 99 8.35 1.35 -5.69
C ALA A 99 9.02 2.73 -5.81
N LEU A 100 10.32 2.80 -5.56
CA LEU A 100 11.07 4.06 -5.73
C LEU A 100 10.98 4.57 -7.16
N GLN A 101 11.16 3.69 -8.14
CA GLN A 101 11.12 4.07 -9.56
C GLN A 101 9.75 4.58 -9.99
N VAL A 102 8.68 3.99 -9.47
CA VAL A 102 7.30 4.36 -9.82
C VAL A 102 6.86 5.62 -9.08
N MET A 103 7.19 5.72 -7.78
CA MET A 103 6.74 6.82 -6.94
C MET A 103 7.59 8.08 -7.09
N CYS A 104 8.82 7.95 -7.54
CA CYS A 104 9.75 9.07 -7.66
C CYS A 104 10.48 9.01 -9.01
N PRO A 105 9.80 9.27 -10.12
CA PRO A 105 10.41 9.12 -11.46
C PRO A 105 11.56 10.07 -11.76
N ILE A 106 11.75 11.09 -10.93
CA ILE A 106 12.84 12.07 -11.10
C ILE A 106 14.06 11.74 -10.24
N CYS A 107 13.94 10.78 -9.35
CA CYS A 107 15.02 10.42 -8.42
C CYS A 107 16.12 9.57 -9.08
#